data_209c0e9bbb9466767203a7aadf019c5c
#
_entry.id   209c0e9bbb9466767203a7aadf019c5c
#
_cell.length_a   1.000
_cell.length_b   1.000
_cell.length_c   1.000
_cell.angle_alpha   90.00
_cell.angle_beta   90.00
_cell.angle_gamma   90.00
#
_symmetry.space_group_name_H-M   'P 1'
#
loop_
_entity.id
_entity.type
_entity.pdbx_description
1 polymer ?
#
loop_
_entity_poly.entity_id
_entity_poly.type
_entity_poly.pdbx_seq_one_letter_code
_entity_poly.pdbx_strand_id
1 'polypeptide(L)'
;MFTGTTPPEVKLLLQDLMKGVKGKDVFIGCSGNYTTDKIMSAMGYTVHSNDVSLYSKLISDLLLDTNTDIEVVNPELRMVFDTWDDTKYKKLIQVMFAMRVSNFHQSKNDYQEEMFNAFIEQSKVYYHNTISKIEKGALNFNIKSFFYGDFFDFLKSKKGKGVGISFPPTYKGGYEKMFSYVEESFNYMHATYNVFDPKEGGSIFKTLLENDENIIYSDRYFKEIDNFLVGKINLGLGKNPIYTYSSVNQNKNYYIERDKNVNPSCIHILPIDYEFTDITTLSVKLCSVSDVNYYKAFYMANKVNYTTGGDLGMVFMADGKAFGFTSFSKQLSTLEKIFMQSDFVVNSNTQRLSKLLIMLTKSHDVRMLIARKMGHYYDCLLYTSDAADDLIGVDL
;
A
#
# COMPACT_ATOMS: atom_id res chain seq x y z
N MET A 1 -0.42 -3.37 -8.07
CA MET A 1 0.00 -1.99 -7.78
C MET A 1 0.95 -2.03 -6.61
N PHE A 2 2.13 -1.43 -6.71
CA PHE A 2 3.05 -1.38 -5.57
C PHE A 2 2.35 -0.82 -4.35
N THR A 3 2.41 -1.52 -3.24
CA THR A 3 1.99 -1.04 -1.93
C THR A 3 3.04 -0.05 -1.44
N GLY A 4 2.80 1.22 -1.61
CA GLY A 4 3.73 2.27 -1.18
C GLY A 4 3.81 3.38 -2.22
N THR A 5 2.81 4.24 -2.26
CA THR A 5 2.97 5.50 -2.99
C THR A 5 3.87 6.41 -2.17
N THR A 6 4.84 7.03 -2.82
CA THR A 6 5.68 8.07 -2.21
C THR A 6 4.79 9.14 -1.60
N PRO A 7 4.84 9.40 -0.29
CA PRO A 7 4.00 10.40 0.37
C PRO A 7 4.20 11.80 -0.21
N PRO A 8 3.18 12.67 -0.13
CA PRO A 8 3.29 14.05 -0.64
C PRO A 8 4.46 14.82 -0.03
N GLU A 9 4.73 14.62 1.25
CA GLU A 9 5.82 15.27 1.99
C GLU A 9 7.20 14.88 1.45
N VAL A 10 7.38 13.60 1.08
CA VAL A 10 8.60 13.09 0.44
C VAL A 10 8.79 13.73 -0.94
N LYS A 11 7.69 13.88 -1.69
CA LYS A 11 7.72 14.54 -3.01
C LYS A 11 8.14 16.00 -2.91
N LEU A 12 7.61 16.73 -1.92
CA LEU A 12 7.99 18.12 -1.66
C LEU A 12 9.44 18.25 -1.24
N LEU A 13 9.91 17.39 -0.32
CA LEU A 13 11.31 17.36 0.10
C LEU A 13 12.23 17.06 -1.09
N LEU A 14 11.86 16.12 -1.96
CA LEU A 14 12.64 15.83 -3.16
C LEU A 14 12.74 17.04 -4.09
N GLN A 15 11.63 17.72 -4.35
CA GLN A 15 11.62 18.92 -5.16
C GLN A 15 12.51 20.02 -4.57
N ASP A 16 12.50 20.17 -3.24
CA ASP A 16 13.35 21.13 -2.57
C ASP A 16 14.84 20.78 -2.62
N LEU A 17 15.19 19.51 -2.44
CA LEU A 17 16.57 19.04 -2.55
C LEU A 17 17.12 19.22 -3.96
N MET A 18 16.27 19.09 -4.96
CA MET A 18 16.65 19.26 -6.37
C MET A 18 16.69 20.72 -6.84
N LYS A 19 16.18 21.67 -6.04
CA LYS A 19 16.29 23.11 -6.37
C LYS A 19 17.76 23.54 -6.43
N GLY A 20 18.16 24.07 -7.58
CA GLY A 20 19.52 24.58 -7.78
C GLY A 20 20.57 23.52 -8.11
N VAL A 21 20.16 22.25 -8.25
CA VAL A 21 21.03 21.20 -8.77
C VAL A 21 21.38 21.54 -10.22
N LYS A 22 22.69 21.61 -10.50
CA LYS A 22 23.24 21.87 -11.82
C LYS A 22 23.31 20.55 -12.58
N GLY A 23 22.90 20.57 -13.85
CA GLY A 23 22.87 19.39 -14.70
C GLY A 23 21.42 18.97 -15.00
N LYS A 24 21.23 18.19 -16.05
CA LYS A 24 19.89 17.80 -16.54
C LYS A 24 19.58 16.33 -16.35
N ASP A 25 20.57 15.51 -16.01
CA ASP A 25 20.38 14.06 -15.92
C ASP A 25 20.11 13.64 -14.47
N VAL A 26 19.08 12.83 -14.28
CA VAL A 26 18.75 12.15 -13.03
C VAL A 26 18.64 10.65 -13.26
N PHE A 27 19.15 9.89 -12.31
CA PHE A 27 19.21 8.42 -12.37
C PHE A 27 18.35 7.87 -11.23
N ILE A 28 17.20 7.29 -11.56
CA ILE A 28 16.22 6.83 -10.59
C ILE A 28 16.31 5.33 -10.43
N GLY A 29 16.84 4.89 -9.29
CA GLY A 29 16.87 3.49 -8.88
C GLY A 29 15.57 3.07 -8.21
N CYS A 30 15.08 1.87 -8.50
CA CYS A 30 13.82 1.32 -8.00
C CYS A 30 12.62 2.20 -8.35
N SER A 31 12.43 2.45 -9.65
CA SER A 31 11.38 3.34 -10.19
C SER A 31 9.95 2.92 -9.84
N GLY A 32 9.70 1.62 -9.68
CA GLY A 32 8.41 1.07 -9.28
C GLY A 32 7.25 1.60 -10.13
N ASN A 33 6.39 2.44 -9.55
CA ASN A 33 5.27 3.10 -10.23
C ASN A 33 5.68 4.37 -11.01
N TYR A 34 6.95 4.62 -11.18
CA TYR A 34 7.49 5.82 -11.84
C TYR A 34 7.05 7.15 -11.21
N THR A 35 6.75 7.16 -9.92
CA THR A 35 6.30 8.39 -9.23
C THR A 35 7.41 9.43 -9.20
N THR A 36 8.63 9.04 -8.86
CA THR A 36 9.81 9.92 -8.83
C THR A 36 10.19 10.37 -10.23
N ASP A 37 10.14 9.46 -11.18
CA ASP A 37 10.42 9.70 -12.60
C ASP A 37 9.51 10.79 -13.19
N LYS A 38 8.20 10.69 -12.92
CA LYS A 38 7.20 11.71 -13.31
C LYS A 38 7.52 13.09 -12.75
N ILE A 39 7.91 13.15 -11.48
CA ILE A 39 8.24 14.41 -10.81
C ILE A 39 9.48 15.04 -11.46
N MET A 40 10.53 14.25 -11.67
CA MET A 40 11.78 14.73 -12.25
C MET A 40 11.59 15.14 -13.71
N SER A 41 10.84 14.34 -14.49
CA SER A 41 10.48 14.70 -15.87
C SER A 41 9.68 16.01 -15.94
N ALA A 42 8.70 16.20 -15.02
CA ALA A 42 7.91 17.44 -14.93
C ALA A 42 8.75 18.65 -14.51
N MET A 43 9.84 18.45 -13.77
CA MET A 43 10.81 19.50 -13.42
C MET A 43 11.81 19.79 -14.55
N GLY A 44 11.73 19.08 -15.70
CA GLY A 44 12.55 19.30 -16.87
C GLY A 44 13.89 18.56 -16.88
N TYR A 45 14.07 17.57 -15.97
CA TYR A 45 15.25 16.71 -15.97
C TYR A 45 15.16 15.62 -17.05
N THR A 46 16.31 15.19 -17.54
CA THR A 46 16.45 13.98 -18.36
C THR A 46 16.49 12.77 -17.42
N VAL A 47 15.48 11.92 -17.49
CA VAL A 47 15.29 10.80 -16.55
C VAL A 47 15.86 9.51 -17.11
N HIS A 48 16.74 8.86 -16.35
CA HIS A 48 17.22 7.50 -16.56
C HIS A 48 16.65 6.64 -15.44
N SER A 49 15.89 5.61 -15.80
CA SER A 49 15.13 4.80 -14.86
C SER A 49 15.74 3.42 -14.67
N ASN A 50 15.49 2.82 -13.52
CA ASN A 50 15.91 1.45 -13.21
C ASN A 50 14.87 0.74 -12.36
N ASP A 51 14.67 -0.53 -12.62
CA ASP A 51 13.94 -1.45 -11.75
C ASP A 51 14.27 -2.90 -12.12
N VAL A 52 13.86 -3.84 -11.26
CA VAL A 52 13.98 -5.28 -11.48
C VAL A 52 12.64 -5.95 -11.79
N SER A 53 11.51 -5.23 -11.63
CA SER A 53 10.18 -5.79 -11.84
C SER A 53 9.78 -5.82 -13.31
N LEU A 54 9.11 -6.90 -13.70
CA LEU A 54 8.49 -7.02 -15.01
C LEU A 54 7.49 -5.87 -15.26
N TYR A 55 6.74 -5.47 -14.24
CA TYR A 55 5.79 -4.36 -14.31
C TYR A 55 6.47 -3.05 -14.76
N SER A 56 7.56 -2.67 -14.11
CA SER A 56 8.31 -1.46 -14.45
C SER A 56 8.96 -1.58 -15.82
N LYS A 57 9.45 -2.77 -16.18
CA LYS A 57 10.01 -3.04 -17.51
C LYS A 57 8.98 -2.82 -18.62
N LEU A 58 7.75 -3.32 -18.46
CA LEU A 58 6.69 -3.15 -19.45
C LEU A 58 6.21 -1.69 -19.57
N ILE A 59 6.24 -0.91 -18.48
CA ILE A 59 6.01 0.54 -18.57
C ILE A 59 7.13 1.20 -19.39
N SER A 60 8.40 0.84 -19.12
CA SER A 60 9.52 1.39 -19.87
C SER A 60 9.44 1.05 -21.37
N ASP A 61 8.93 -0.12 -21.71
CA ASP A 61 8.74 -0.53 -23.10
C ASP A 61 7.75 0.40 -23.83
N LEU A 62 6.64 0.75 -23.16
CA LEU A 62 5.67 1.70 -23.71
C LEU A 62 6.24 3.12 -23.86
N LEU A 63 7.13 3.54 -22.94
CA LEU A 63 7.72 4.88 -22.96
C LEU A 63 8.88 5.02 -23.95
N LEU A 64 9.60 3.93 -24.23
CA LEU A 64 10.79 3.90 -25.08
C LEU A 64 10.55 3.24 -26.44
N ASP A 65 9.32 2.80 -26.71
CA ASP A 65 8.95 2.04 -27.91
C ASP A 65 9.83 0.78 -28.10
N THR A 66 10.06 0.06 -26.98
CA THR A 66 10.74 -1.23 -26.96
C THR A 66 9.75 -2.35 -26.64
N ASN A 67 10.17 -3.60 -26.76
CA ASN A 67 9.31 -4.75 -26.52
C ASN A 67 10.02 -5.81 -25.69
N THR A 68 9.37 -6.30 -24.66
CA THR A 68 9.78 -7.46 -23.88
C THR A 68 8.90 -8.65 -24.25
N ASP A 69 9.53 -9.79 -24.55
CA ASP A 69 8.79 -11.02 -24.78
C ASP A 69 8.36 -11.59 -23.44
N ILE A 70 7.06 -11.83 -23.32
CA ILE A 70 6.44 -12.47 -22.19
C ILE A 70 5.46 -13.53 -22.67
N GLU A 71 5.41 -14.65 -21.97
CA GLU A 71 4.43 -15.71 -22.17
C GLU A 71 3.66 -15.96 -20.88
N VAL A 72 2.34 -16.03 -20.96
CA VAL A 72 1.50 -16.39 -19.81
C VAL A 72 1.57 -17.90 -19.61
N VAL A 73 2.16 -18.37 -18.53
CA VAL A 73 2.28 -19.80 -18.22
C VAL A 73 1.20 -20.30 -17.24
N ASN A 74 0.62 -19.42 -16.43
CA ASN A 74 -0.48 -19.75 -15.54
C ASN A 74 -1.76 -20.05 -16.36
N PRO A 75 -2.33 -21.27 -16.29
CA PRO A 75 -3.47 -21.66 -17.14
C PRO A 75 -4.74 -20.85 -16.88
N GLU A 76 -5.00 -20.51 -15.61
CA GLU A 76 -6.19 -19.77 -15.21
C GLU A 76 -6.14 -18.32 -15.72
N LEU A 77 -5.00 -17.65 -15.56
CA LEU A 77 -4.80 -16.32 -16.12
C LEU A 77 -4.79 -16.33 -17.64
N ARG A 78 -4.26 -17.39 -18.28
CA ARG A 78 -4.28 -17.53 -19.74
C ARG A 78 -5.72 -17.54 -20.25
N MET A 79 -6.62 -18.35 -19.68
CA MET A 79 -8.03 -18.38 -20.07
C MET A 79 -8.69 -17.00 -19.97
N VAL A 80 -8.35 -16.22 -18.95
CA VAL A 80 -8.87 -14.86 -18.77
C VAL A 80 -8.32 -13.93 -19.87
N PHE A 81 -7.01 -13.94 -20.07
CA PHE A 81 -6.34 -13.01 -20.99
C PHE A 81 -6.60 -13.32 -22.47
N ASP A 82 -6.92 -14.56 -22.82
CA ASP A 82 -7.33 -14.94 -24.17
C ASP A 82 -8.67 -14.29 -24.56
N THR A 83 -9.47 -13.87 -23.60
CA THR A 83 -10.71 -13.13 -23.84
C THR A 83 -10.52 -11.63 -24.08
N TRP A 84 -9.29 -11.10 -23.92
CA TRP A 84 -8.99 -9.68 -24.04
C TRP A 84 -8.55 -9.32 -25.47
N ASP A 85 -8.92 -8.13 -25.90
CA ASP A 85 -8.50 -7.60 -27.19
C ASP A 85 -6.99 -7.44 -27.27
N ASP A 86 -6.42 -7.57 -28.46
CA ASP A 86 -5.00 -7.37 -28.67
C ASP A 86 -4.69 -5.88 -28.83
N THR A 87 -4.00 -5.30 -27.86
CA THR A 87 -3.56 -3.91 -27.85
C THR A 87 -2.11 -3.80 -27.41
N LYS A 88 -1.44 -2.70 -27.73
CA LYS A 88 -0.07 -2.44 -27.26
C LYS A 88 0.05 -2.40 -25.72
N TYR A 89 -1.05 -2.25 -25.00
CA TYR A 89 -1.10 -2.21 -23.54
C TYR A 89 -1.34 -3.57 -22.91
N LYS A 90 -1.69 -4.60 -23.70
CA LYS A 90 -2.15 -5.90 -23.20
C LYS A 90 -1.15 -6.52 -22.22
N LYS A 91 0.13 -6.63 -22.60
CA LYS A 91 1.19 -7.21 -21.75
C LYS A 91 1.29 -6.52 -20.39
N LEU A 92 1.29 -5.18 -20.36
CA LEU A 92 1.33 -4.42 -19.12
C LEU A 92 0.10 -4.69 -18.26
N ILE A 93 -1.10 -4.70 -18.86
CA ILE A 93 -2.34 -4.87 -18.10
C ILE A 93 -2.48 -6.30 -17.58
N GLN A 94 -1.98 -7.31 -18.29
CA GLN A 94 -1.89 -8.69 -17.82
C GLN A 94 -1.07 -8.80 -16.53
N VAL A 95 0.12 -8.19 -16.51
CA VAL A 95 0.96 -8.15 -15.29
C VAL A 95 0.30 -7.35 -14.17
N MET A 96 -0.32 -6.21 -14.47
CA MET A 96 -1.07 -5.42 -13.48
C MET A 96 -2.24 -6.21 -12.88
N PHE A 97 -2.93 -7.00 -13.68
CA PHE A 97 -4.02 -7.84 -13.21
C PHE A 97 -3.50 -8.99 -12.32
N ALA A 98 -2.44 -9.68 -12.74
CA ALA A 98 -1.80 -10.71 -11.93
C ALA A 98 -1.34 -10.16 -10.56
N MET A 99 -0.72 -8.96 -10.53
CA MET A 99 -0.37 -8.26 -9.28
C MET A 99 -1.61 -7.95 -8.43
N ARG A 100 -2.74 -7.64 -9.04
CA ARG A 100 -3.98 -7.34 -8.32
C ARG A 100 -4.56 -8.57 -7.64
N VAL A 101 -4.53 -9.72 -8.30
CA VAL A 101 -5.09 -10.97 -7.78
C VAL A 101 -4.11 -11.77 -6.92
N SER A 102 -2.83 -11.38 -6.89
CA SER A 102 -1.77 -12.11 -6.19
C SER A 102 -2.04 -12.37 -4.70
N ASN A 103 -2.75 -11.49 -4.02
CA ASN A 103 -3.09 -11.67 -2.61
C ASN A 103 -4.25 -12.64 -2.37
N PHE A 104 -4.94 -13.07 -3.43
CA PHE A 104 -6.18 -13.85 -3.36
C PHE A 104 -6.06 -15.24 -4.04
N HIS A 105 -5.03 -15.48 -4.86
CA HIS A 105 -4.84 -16.72 -5.62
C HIS A 105 -4.68 -17.97 -4.75
N GLN A 106 -4.12 -17.82 -3.54
CA GLN A 106 -4.04 -18.89 -2.54
C GLN A 106 -5.11 -18.65 -1.49
N SER A 107 -6.37 -18.86 -1.88
CA SER A 107 -7.50 -18.62 -0.97
C SER A 107 -7.37 -19.47 0.29
N LYS A 108 -7.25 -18.78 1.42
CA LYS A 108 -7.18 -19.40 2.75
C LYS A 108 -8.54 -19.39 3.44
N ASN A 109 -9.50 -18.69 2.85
CA ASN A 109 -10.86 -18.55 3.37
C ASN A 109 -11.82 -18.13 2.25
N ASP A 110 -13.12 -18.32 2.48
CA ASP A 110 -14.19 -18.04 1.53
C ASP A 110 -14.15 -16.59 0.99
N TYR A 111 -13.76 -15.62 1.82
CA TYR A 111 -13.61 -14.24 1.40
C TYR A 111 -12.55 -14.05 0.32
N GLN A 112 -11.38 -14.68 0.47
CA GLN A 112 -10.31 -14.57 -0.53
C GLN A 112 -10.72 -15.23 -1.85
N GLU A 113 -11.42 -16.37 -1.77
CA GLU A 113 -11.95 -17.07 -2.93
C GLU A 113 -13.02 -16.23 -3.65
N GLU A 114 -13.98 -15.66 -2.92
CA GLU A 114 -14.99 -14.75 -3.50
C GLU A 114 -14.34 -13.53 -4.16
N MET A 115 -13.32 -12.93 -3.53
CA MET A 115 -12.62 -11.79 -4.10
C MET A 115 -11.85 -12.16 -5.37
N PHE A 116 -11.19 -13.32 -5.39
CA PHE A 116 -10.50 -13.80 -6.57
C PHE A 116 -11.48 -14.01 -7.72
N ASN A 117 -12.58 -14.74 -7.50
CA ASN A 117 -13.61 -14.99 -8.49
C ASN A 117 -14.23 -13.70 -9.02
N ALA A 118 -14.54 -12.74 -8.15
CA ALA A 118 -15.07 -11.44 -8.54
C ALA A 118 -14.09 -10.65 -9.43
N PHE A 119 -12.77 -10.73 -9.17
CA PHE A 119 -11.78 -10.11 -10.06
C PHE A 119 -11.71 -10.79 -11.42
N ILE A 120 -11.76 -12.13 -11.46
CA ILE A 120 -11.77 -12.89 -12.72
C ILE A 120 -13.00 -12.51 -13.55
N GLU A 121 -14.20 -12.52 -12.97
CA GLU A 121 -15.45 -12.15 -13.66
C GLU A 121 -15.42 -10.73 -14.22
N GLN A 122 -14.80 -9.78 -13.50
CA GLN A 122 -14.72 -8.39 -13.91
C GLN A 122 -13.47 -8.04 -14.71
N SER A 123 -12.69 -9.03 -15.10
CA SER A 123 -11.39 -8.83 -15.74
C SER A 123 -11.45 -7.98 -17.02
N LYS A 124 -12.46 -8.16 -17.87
CA LYS A 124 -12.67 -7.35 -19.08
C LYS A 124 -12.93 -5.88 -18.75
N VAL A 125 -13.76 -5.61 -17.73
CA VAL A 125 -14.05 -4.24 -17.28
C VAL A 125 -12.78 -3.59 -16.74
N TYR A 126 -11.99 -4.34 -15.96
CA TYR A 126 -10.69 -3.89 -15.49
C TYR A 126 -9.75 -3.54 -16.65
N TYR A 127 -9.69 -4.41 -17.68
CA TYR A 127 -8.87 -4.22 -18.86
C TYR A 127 -9.20 -2.91 -19.58
N HIS A 128 -10.46 -2.71 -19.99
CA HIS A 128 -10.88 -1.50 -20.70
C HIS A 128 -10.74 -0.22 -19.86
N ASN A 129 -11.03 -0.27 -18.56
CA ASN A 129 -10.85 0.85 -17.65
C ASN A 129 -9.37 1.22 -17.50
N THR A 130 -8.48 0.24 -17.54
CA THR A 130 -7.03 0.47 -17.43
C THR A 130 -6.49 1.09 -18.73
N ILE A 131 -6.90 0.60 -19.90
CA ILE A 131 -6.58 1.24 -21.19
C ILE A 131 -7.02 2.71 -21.15
N SER A 132 -8.28 2.98 -20.81
CA SER A 132 -8.79 4.35 -20.75
C SER A 132 -7.98 5.27 -19.81
N LYS A 133 -7.49 4.76 -18.69
CA LYS A 133 -6.62 5.53 -17.78
C LYS A 133 -5.24 5.82 -18.38
N ILE A 134 -4.66 4.84 -19.08
CA ILE A 134 -3.38 5.01 -19.75
C ILE A 134 -3.50 6.06 -20.86
N GLU A 135 -4.53 5.97 -21.69
CA GLU A 135 -4.79 6.90 -22.79
C GLU A 135 -5.12 8.32 -22.29
N LYS A 136 -5.75 8.46 -21.13
CA LYS A 136 -5.97 9.76 -20.47
C LYS A 136 -4.73 10.37 -19.83
N GLY A 137 -3.56 9.78 -20.02
CA GLY A 137 -2.27 10.37 -19.65
C GLY A 137 -1.64 9.79 -18.38
N ALA A 138 -2.05 8.61 -17.90
CA ALA A 138 -1.39 7.97 -16.75
C ALA A 138 0.11 7.72 -16.99
N LEU A 139 0.52 7.56 -18.25
CA LEU A 139 1.92 7.41 -18.68
C LEU A 139 2.43 8.63 -19.48
N ASN A 140 1.87 9.82 -19.28
CA ASN A 140 2.31 11.04 -19.96
C ASN A 140 3.53 11.66 -19.27
N PHE A 141 4.69 11.03 -19.43
CA PHE A 141 6.01 11.53 -19.01
C PHE A 141 7.08 10.81 -19.85
N ASN A 142 8.29 11.36 -19.85
CA ASN A 142 9.39 10.86 -20.66
C ASN A 142 10.52 10.32 -19.79
N ILE A 143 11.11 9.21 -20.24
CA ILE A 143 12.38 8.71 -19.75
C ILE A 143 13.35 8.60 -20.93
N LYS A 144 14.64 8.76 -20.67
CA LYS A 144 15.68 8.66 -21.70
C LYS A 144 16.16 7.24 -21.89
N SER A 145 16.21 6.48 -20.81
CA SER A 145 16.66 5.08 -20.83
C SER A 145 16.09 4.32 -19.62
N PHE A 146 16.09 3.01 -19.73
CA PHE A 146 15.75 2.10 -18.65
C PHE A 146 16.81 1.02 -18.50
N PHE A 147 17.27 0.81 -17.26
CA PHE A 147 18.19 -0.28 -16.90
C PHE A 147 17.42 -1.36 -16.15
N TYR A 148 17.36 -2.56 -16.73
CA TYR A 148 16.69 -3.72 -16.14
C TYR A 148 17.70 -4.54 -15.33
N GLY A 149 17.84 -4.26 -14.05
CA GLY A 149 18.86 -4.89 -13.20
C GLY A 149 19.02 -4.20 -11.85
N ASP A 150 20.11 -4.54 -11.15
CA ASP A 150 20.40 -4.08 -9.81
C ASP A 150 20.53 -2.56 -9.69
N PHE A 151 19.87 -1.95 -8.70
CA PHE A 151 19.87 -0.50 -8.51
C PHE A 151 21.23 0.05 -8.07
N PHE A 152 21.99 -0.74 -7.31
CA PHE A 152 23.31 -0.32 -6.86
C PHE A 152 24.29 -0.23 -8.02
N ASP A 153 24.30 -1.25 -8.88
CA ASP A 153 25.12 -1.25 -10.10
C ASP A 153 24.71 -0.10 -11.02
N PHE A 154 23.42 0.13 -11.17
CA PHE A 154 22.90 1.25 -11.96
C PHE A 154 23.38 2.60 -11.43
N LEU A 155 23.18 2.88 -10.13
CA LEU A 155 23.59 4.15 -9.54
C LEU A 155 25.11 4.32 -9.49
N LYS A 156 25.87 3.24 -9.36
CA LYS A 156 27.33 3.27 -9.43
C LYS A 156 27.85 3.57 -10.83
N SER A 157 27.15 3.08 -11.84
CA SER A 157 27.55 3.27 -13.26
C SER A 157 27.41 4.71 -13.75
N LYS A 158 26.56 5.52 -13.08
CA LYS A 158 26.31 6.92 -13.47
C LYS A 158 27.46 7.88 -13.12
N LYS A 159 28.38 7.51 -12.26
CA LYS A 159 29.43 8.32 -11.62
C LYS A 159 29.72 9.65 -12.31
N GLY A 160 29.40 10.76 -11.66
CA GLY A 160 29.62 12.12 -12.15
C GLY A 160 28.72 12.58 -13.31
N LYS A 161 27.75 11.78 -13.75
CA LYS A 161 26.88 12.13 -14.89
C LYS A 161 25.57 12.83 -14.48
N GLY A 162 25.24 12.85 -13.18
CA GLY A 162 24.02 13.45 -12.69
C GLY A 162 23.67 12.96 -11.27
N VAL A 163 22.48 13.30 -10.79
CA VAL A 163 22.03 12.95 -9.45
C VAL A 163 21.32 11.61 -9.46
N GLY A 164 21.70 10.70 -8.53
CA GLY A 164 21.00 9.46 -8.25
C GLY A 164 19.87 9.69 -7.25
N ILE A 165 18.72 9.09 -7.47
CA ILE A 165 17.57 9.14 -6.56
C ILE A 165 17.03 7.72 -6.42
N SER A 166 16.91 7.20 -5.18
CA SER A 166 16.39 5.86 -4.99
C SER A 166 15.60 5.72 -3.70
N PHE A 167 14.55 4.89 -3.76
CA PHE A 167 13.83 4.39 -2.61
C PHE A 167 13.86 2.85 -2.65
N PRO A 168 15.01 2.23 -2.35
CA PRO A 168 15.16 0.80 -2.43
C PRO A 168 14.37 0.10 -1.33
N PRO A 169 13.97 -1.17 -1.54
CA PRO A 169 13.40 -1.98 -0.48
C PRO A 169 14.45 -2.22 0.60
N THR A 170 14.10 -1.93 1.87
CA THR A 170 15.02 -2.01 3.01
C THR A 170 14.74 -3.21 3.92
N TYR A 171 14.02 -4.21 3.45
CA TYR A 171 13.69 -5.43 4.16
C TYR A 171 14.02 -6.68 3.33
N LYS A 172 14.48 -7.73 4.02
CA LYS A 172 14.90 -8.97 3.36
C LYS A 172 13.70 -9.77 2.84
N GLY A 173 13.75 -10.16 1.57
CA GLY A 173 12.80 -11.11 0.96
C GLY A 173 11.36 -10.60 0.79
N GLY A 174 11.11 -9.31 1.01
CA GLY A 174 9.75 -8.77 0.88
C GLY A 174 9.33 -8.52 -0.56
N TYR A 175 10.29 -8.12 -1.38
CA TYR A 175 10.08 -7.89 -2.81
C TYR A 175 9.76 -9.20 -3.53
N GLU A 176 10.60 -10.21 -3.34
CA GLU A 176 10.46 -11.52 -3.94
C GLU A 176 9.11 -12.15 -3.59
N LYS A 177 8.70 -12.08 -2.32
CA LYS A 177 7.40 -12.57 -1.88
C LYS A 177 6.23 -11.83 -2.53
N MET A 178 6.35 -10.53 -2.72
CA MET A 178 5.29 -9.71 -3.33
C MET A 178 5.11 -10.01 -4.82
N PHE A 179 6.18 -10.38 -5.52
CA PHE A 179 6.17 -10.63 -6.96
C PHE A 179 6.16 -12.13 -7.33
N SER A 180 6.25 -13.06 -6.36
CA SER A 180 6.30 -14.50 -6.63
C SER A 180 5.19 -14.98 -7.57
N TYR A 181 3.95 -14.54 -7.33
CA TYR A 181 2.82 -14.92 -8.18
C TYR A 181 2.96 -14.42 -9.63
N VAL A 182 3.50 -13.23 -9.83
CA VAL A 182 3.79 -12.71 -11.17
C VAL A 182 4.89 -13.53 -11.83
N GLU A 183 5.97 -13.80 -11.11
CA GLU A 183 7.10 -14.59 -11.61
C GLU A 183 6.70 -16.03 -11.97
N GLU A 184 5.80 -16.64 -11.19
CA GLU A 184 5.24 -17.96 -11.45
C GLU A 184 4.21 -17.96 -12.60
N SER A 185 3.59 -16.82 -12.90
CA SER A 185 2.53 -16.71 -13.90
C SER A 185 3.02 -16.37 -15.30
N PHE A 186 4.23 -15.83 -15.42
CA PHE A 186 4.78 -15.39 -16.70
C PHE A 186 6.19 -15.97 -16.92
N ASN A 187 6.44 -16.43 -18.14
CA ASN A 187 7.80 -16.76 -18.61
C ASN A 187 8.38 -15.54 -19.33
N TYR A 188 9.51 -15.03 -18.87
CA TYR A 188 10.20 -13.85 -19.40
C TYR A 188 11.67 -13.83 -18.96
N MET A 189 12.47 -12.95 -19.54
CA MET A 189 13.86 -12.75 -19.11
C MET A 189 13.90 -11.97 -17.81
N HIS A 190 14.32 -12.61 -16.72
CA HIS A 190 14.44 -11.98 -15.41
C HIS A 190 15.63 -11.03 -15.31
N ALA A 191 15.48 -9.96 -14.55
CA ALA A 191 16.59 -9.10 -14.17
C ALA A 191 17.56 -9.84 -13.24
N THR A 192 18.85 -9.55 -13.37
CA THR A 192 19.86 -9.99 -12.41
C THR A 192 20.05 -8.91 -11.34
N TYR A 193 19.88 -9.27 -10.07
CA TYR A 193 20.07 -8.35 -8.95
C TYR A 193 20.45 -9.10 -7.68
N ASN A 194 21.00 -8.38 -6.69
CA ASN A 194 21.30 -8.92 -5.38
C ASN A 194 20.13 -8.68 -4.43
N VAL A 195 19.75 -9.74 -3.68
CA VAL A 195 18.74 -9.61 -2.63
C VAL A 195 19.29 -8.73 -1.53
N PHE A 196 18.57 -7.64 -1.21
CA PHE A 196 19.00 -6.69 -0.19
C PHE A 196 19.11 -7.33 1.19
N ASP A 197 20.30 -7.25 1.82
CA ASP A 197 20.46 -7.58 3.23
C ASP A 197 20.37 -6.28 4.08
N PRO A 198 19.38 -6.17 4.99
CA PRO A 198 19.25 -5.01 5.86
C PRO A 198 20.49 -4.71 6.73
N LYS A 199 21.36 -5.69 6.96
CA LYS A 199 22.60 -5.50 7.72
C LYS A 199 23.68 -4.78 6.90
N GLU A 200 23.63 -4.92 5.59
CA GLU A 200 24.59 -4.31 4.67
C GLU A 200 24.10 -2.96 4.13
N GLY A 201 22.82 -2.62 4.35
CA GLY A 201 22.20 -1.42 3.80
C GLY A 201 22.95 -0.13 4.14
N GLY A 202 23.42 0.03 5.36
CA GLY A 202 24.20 1.19 5.76
C GLY A 202 25.49 1.34 4.96
N SER A 203 26.23 0.26 4.70
CA SER A 203 27.48 0.29 3.93
C SER A 203 27.24 0.53 2.44
N ILE A 204 26.17 -0.05 1.88
CA ILE A 204 25.76 0.16 0.48
C ILE A 204 25.41 1.63 0.26
N PHE A 205 24.56 2.20 1.11
CA PHE A 205 24.14 3.59 0.99
C PHE A 205 25.30 4.56 1.26
N LYS A 206 26.17 4.25 2.21
CA LYS A 206 27.39 5.02 2.45
C LYS A 206 28.26 5.10 1.20
N THR A 207 28.48 3.97 0.54
CA THR A 207 29.26 3.91 -0.70
C THR A 207 28.66 4.81 -1.80
N LEU A 208 27.33 4.83 -1.95
CA LEU A 208 26.67 5.69 -2.94
C LEU A 208 26.80 7.18 -2.56
N LEU A 209 26.56 7.54 -1.30
CA LEU A 209 26.53 8.93 -0.84
C LEU A 209 27.93 9.58 -0.75
N GLU A 210 28.97 8.80 -0.45
CA GLU A 210 30.34 9.32 -0.37
C GLU A 210 31.00 9.49 -1.74
N ASN A 211 30.60 8.68 -2.72
CA ASN A 211 31.29 8.65 -4.01
C ASN A 211 30.63 9.48 -5.10
N ASP A 212 29.37 9.90 -4.92
CA ASP A 212 28.64 10.65 -5.95
C ASP A 212 27.41 11.38 -5.38
N GLU A 213 26.80 12.23 -6.19
CA GLU A 213 25.56 12.95 -5.85
C GLU A 213 24.38 11.99 -5.83
N ASN A 214 23.86 11.69 -4.63
CA ASN A 214 22.73 10.78 -4.44
C ASN A 214 21.74 11.28 -3.38
N ILE A 215 20.47 10.95 -3.58
CA ILE A 215 19.37 11.10 -2.63
C ILE A 215 18.77 9.72 -2.42
N ILE A 216 18.79 9.22 -1.17
CA ILE A 216 18.31 7.88 -0.82
C ILE A 216 17.24 8.01 0.24
N TYR A 217 16.09 7.38 -0.02
CA TYR A 217 14.98 7.25 0.93
C TYR A 217 15.00 5.87 1.57
N SER A 218 14.66 5.80 2.86
CA SER A 218 14.57 4.55 3.59
C SER A 218 13.47 4.62 4.66
N ASP A 219 12.77 3.54 4.88
CA ASP A 219 11.88 3.34 6.03
C ASP A 219 12.65 2.89 7.29
N ARG A 220 13.98 2.81 7.19
CA ARG A 220 14.90 2.48 8.29
C ARG A 220 15.93 3.57 8.50
N TYR A 221 16.27 3.79 9.76
CA TYR A 221 17.39 4.64 10.14
C TYR A 221 18.70 3.85 10.07
N PHE A 222 19.71 4.43 9.41
CA PHE A 222 21.07 3.89 9.32
C PHE A 222 22.05 4.86 9.98
N LYS A 223 22.59 4.46 11.15
CA LYS A 223 23.51 5.28 11.93
C LYS A 223 24.82 5.58 11.18
N GLU A 224 25.24 4.67 10.33
CA GLU A 224 26.48 4.74 9.56
C GLU A 224 26.53 5.90 8.56
N ILE A 225 25.37 6.44 8.21
CA ILE A 225 25.19 7.53 7.25
C ILE A 225 24.41 8.71 7.83
N ASP A 226 24.40 8.86 9.15
CA ASP A 226 23.68 9.93 9.84
C ASP A 226 24.14 11.34 9.42
N ASN A 227 25.41 11.49 9.05
CA ASN A 227 25.98 12.74 8.51
C ASN A 227 25.35 13.17 7.17
N PHE A 228 24.67 12.27 6.45
CA PHE A 228 23.92 12.57 5.24
C PHE A 228 22.42 12.76 5.48
N LEU A 229 21.94 12.57 6.71
CA LEU A 229 20.51 12.70 7.03
C LEU A 229 20.06 14.14 6.86
N VAL A 230 19.20 14.39 5.88
CA VAL A 230 18.64 15.71 5.57
C VAL A 230 17.15 15.82 5.90
N GLY A 231 16.47 14.70 6.13
CA GLY A 231 15.05 14.71 6.43
C GLY A 231 14.56 13.47 7.15
N LYS A 232 13.59 13.67 8.04
CA LYS A 232 12.80 12.63 8.68
C LYS A 232 11.33 12.99 8.59
N ILE A 233 10.55 12.13 7.95
CA ILE A 233 9.12 12.37 7.73
C ILE A 233 8.33 11.33 8.50
N ASN A 234 7.61 11.76 9.53
CA ASN A 234 6.70 10.91 10.29
C ASN A 234 5.36 10.80 9.56
N LEU A 235 4.97 9.60 9.18
CA LEU A 235 3.75 9.34 8.41
C LEU A 235 2.50 9.14 9.27
N GLY A 236 2.60 9.30 10.60
CA GLY A 236 1.52 9.10 11.56
C GLY A 236 1.58 7.76 12.30
N LEU A 237 0.56 7.50 13.12
CA LEU A 237 0.47 6.30 13.96
C LEU A 237 0.62 5.01 13.13
N GLY A 238 1.50 4.14 13.57
CA GLY A 238 1.67 2.80 13.00
C GLY A 238 2.44 2.72 11.68
N LYS A 239 3.00 3.81 11.17
CA LYS A 239 3.88 3.80 9.99
C LYS A 239 5.31 4.13 10.37
N ASN A 240 6.26 3.41 9.79
CA ASN A 240 7.67 3.76 9.94
C ASN A 240 7.94 5.16 9.37
N PRO A 241 8.78 5.97 10.03
CA PRO A 241 9.25 7.22 9.44
C PRO A 241 10.00 6.96 8.15
N ILE A 242 9.96 7.90 7.23
CA ILE A 242 10.84 7.89 6.06
C ILE A 242 12.03 8.81 6.36
N TYR A 243 13.21 8.24 6.29
CA TYR A 243 14.48 8.93 6.41
C TYR A 243 14.99 9.27 5.02
N THR A 244 15.48 10.49 4.85
CA THR A 244 16.06 10.96 3.59
C THR A 244 17.52 11.28 3.82
N TYR A 245 18.39 10.58 3.12
CA TYR A 245 19.83 10.79 3.11
C TYR A 245 20.24 11.42 1.79
N SER A 246 21.08 12.44 1.84
CA SER A 246 21.49 13.16 0.64
C SER A 246 22.93 13.63 0.72
N SER A 247 23.67 13.44 -0.36
CA SER A 247 24.95 14.12 -0.61
C SER A 247 24.76 15.45 -1.37
N VAL A 248 23.51 15.75 -1.77
CA VAL A 248 23.13 16.99 -2.43
C VAL A 248 22.40 17.89 -1.45
N ASN A 249 22.76 19.19 -1.39
CA ASN A 249 22.08 20.17 -0.53
C ASN A 249 21.99 19.76 0.97
N GLN A 250 23.09 19.28 1.53
CA GLN A 250 23.17 18.71 2.89
C GLN A 250 22.80 19.68 4.02
N ASN A 251 22.78 20.99 3.77
CA ASN A 251 22.52 22.02 4.79
C ASN A 251 21.03 22.17 5.17
N LYS A 252 20.16 21.33 4.63
CA LYS A 252 18.73 21.41 4.86
C LYS A 252 18.26 20.27 5.77
N ASN A 253 18.07 20.54 7.04
CA ASN A 253 17.42 19.63 7.96
C ASN A 253 15.90 19.79 7.86
N TYR A 254 15.24 18.84 7.24
CA TYR A 254 13.77 18.80 7.17
C TYR A 254 13.24 17.77 8.17
N TYR A 255 12.51 18.26 9.14
CA TYR A 255 11.70 17.43 10.02
C TYR A 255 10.23 17.74 9.74
N ILE A 256 9.52 16.81 9.12
CA ILE A 256 8.08 16.94 8.88
C ILE A 256 7.38 15.94 9.80
N GLU A 257 6.74 16.47 10.82
CA GLU A 257 5.76 15.73 11.59
C GLU A 257 4.40 15.92 10.92
N ARG A 258 3.74 14.83 10.52
CA ARG A 258 2.32 14.94 10.20
C ARG A 258 1.63 15.39 11.47
N ASP A 259 0.89 16.48 11.34
CA ASP A 259 0.04 16.97 12.42
C ASP A 259 -0.75 15.80 13.00
N LYS A 260 -0.46 15.47 14.25
CA LYS A 260 -1.22 14.50 15.02
C LYS A 260 -2.59 15.05 15.45
N ASN A 261 -3.05 16.11 14.80
CA ASN A 261 -4.37 16.70 15.00
C ASN A 261 -5.50 15.80 14.47
N VAL A 262 -5.42 14.52 14.76
CA VAL A 262 -6.59 13.75 15.05
C VAL A 262 -6.91 14.08 16.52
N ASN A 263 -7.71 15.11 16.78
CA ASN A 263 -8.47 15.18 18.00
C ASN A 263 -9.50 14.06 17.88
N PRO A 264 -9.23 12.85 18.43
CA PRO A 264 -10.23 11.81 18.42
C PRO A 264 -11.40 12.34 19.24
N SER A 265 -12.60 12.06 18.78
CA SER A 265 -13.78 12.33 19.59
C SER A 265 -13.56 11.69 20.96
N CYS A 266 -13.69 12.46 22.03
CA CYS A 266 -13.55 11.93 23.38
C CYS A 266 -14.71 10.96 23.64
N ILE A 267 -14.43 9.65 23.48
CA ILE A 267 -15.41 8.58 23.66
C ILE A 267 -15.16 7.95 25.01
N HIS A 268 -16.15 7.98 25.89
CA HIS A 268 -16.07 7.27 27.16
C HIS A 268 -16.05 5.77 26.92
N ILE A 269 -15.04 5.11 27.46
CA ILE A 269 -14.82 3.67 27.30
C ILE A 269 -15.52 2.90 28.41
N LEU A 270 -16.05 1.73 28.07
CA LEU A 270 -16.67 0.81 29.01
C LEU A 270 -15.63 0.33 30.03
N PRO A 271 -15.92 0.39 31.36
CA PRO A 271 -15.02 -0.18 32.37
C PRO A 271 -14.79 -1.67 32.16
N ILE A 272 -13.60 -2.14 32.52
CA ILE A 272 -13.19 -3.54 32.34
C ILE A 272 -14.03 -4.54 33.15
N ASP A 273 -14.59 -4.08 34.27
CA ASP A 273 -15.44 -4.81 35.22
C ASP A 273 -16.94 -4.55 35.03
N TYR A 274 -17.32 -3.89 33.91
CA TYR A 274 -18.72 -3.59 33.61
C TYR A 274 -19.54 -4.87 33.45
N GLU A 275 -20.67 -4.96 34.14
CA GLU A 275 -21.64 -6.06 34.06
C GLU A 275 -22.89 -5.65 33.26
N PHE A 276 -23.24 -6.44 32.28
CA PHE A 276 -24.46 -6.25 31.52
C PHE A 276 -25.66 -6.80 32.30
N THR A 277 -26.73 -6.06 32.30
CA THR A 277 -27.99 -6.44 32.93
C THR A 277 -29.15 -6.32 31.92
N ASP A 278 -30.32 -6.81 32.29
CA ASP A 278 -31.52 -6.73 31.41
C ASP A 278 -31.96 -5.29 31.13
N ILE A 279 -31.49 -4.32 31.87
CA ILE A 279 -31.80 -2.89 31.71
C ILE A 279 -30.68 -2.14 30.96
N THR A 280 -29.57 -2.81 30.61
CA THR A 280 -28.46 -2.19 29.87
C THR A 280 -28.94 -1.69 28.52
N THR A 281 -28.79 -0.41 28.27
CA THR A 281 -29.16 0.20 26.98
C THR A 281 -28.00 0.08 25.98
N LEU A 282 -28.24 -0.66 24.89
CA LEU A 282 -27.31 -0.75 23.78
C LEU A 282 -27.60 0.33 22.74
N SER A 283 -26.56 0.98 22.25
CA SER A 283 -26.69 2.01 21.21
C SER A 283 -25.50 1.97 20.25
N VAL A 284 -25.71 2.47 19.03
CA VAL A 284 -24.69 2.58 17.99
C VAL A 284 -24.63 4.02 17.51
N LYS A 285 -23.42 4.56 17.41
CA LYS A 285 -23.17 5.90 16.88
C LYS A 285 -22.18 5.83 15.74
N LEU A 286 -22.34 6.75 14.80
CA LEU A 286 -21.34 6.97 13.76
C LEU A 286 -20.14 7.71 14.35
N CYS A 287 -18.94 7.32 13.93
CA CYS A 287 -17.71 8.00 14.24
C CYS A 287 -16.84 8.09 12.97
N SER A 288 -15.76 8.83 13.04
CA SER A 288 -14.81 8.84 11.93
C SER A 288 -13.98 7.56 11.90
N VAL A 289 -13.50 7.16 10.72
CA VAL A 289 -12.54 6.04 10.60
C VAL A 289 -11.23 6.39 11.34
N SER A 290 -10.92 7.67 11.48
CA SER A 290 -9.79 8.15 12.29
C SER A 290 -9.97 7.83 13.77
N ASP A 291 -11.20 7.96 14.32
CA ASP A 291 -11.52 7.56 15.69
C ASP A 291 -11.34 6.05 15.87
N VAL A 292 -11.86 5.24 14.93
CA VAL A 292 -11.67 3.78 14.95
C VAL A 292 -10.18 3.43 14.99
N ASN A 293 -9.36 4.03 14.12
CA ASN A 293 -7.93 3.79 14.10
C ASN A 293 -7.19 4.24 15.38
N TYR A 294 -7.64 5.34 15.97
CA TYR A 294 -7.09 5.81 17.24
C TYR A 294 -7.30 4.79 18.37
N TYR A 295 -8.55 4.34 18.57
CA TYR A 295 -8.86 3.37 19.62
C TYR A 295 -8.32 1.97 19.32
N LYS A 296 -8.22 1.57 18.07
CA LYS A 296 -7.60 0.31 17.64
C LYS A 296 -6.18 0.13 18.20
N ALA A 297 -5.39 1.19 18.24
CA ALA A 297 -4.02 1.15 18.73
C ALA A 297 -3.91 0.77 20.24
N PHE A 298 -5.00 0.92 21.02
CA PHE A 298 -5.02 0.61 22.45
C PHE A 298 -5.55 -0.80 22.74
N TYR A 299 -6.44 -1.34 21.90
CA TYR A 299 -7.24 -2.52 22.23
C TYR A 299 -6.96 -3.75 21.39
N MET A 300 -6.26 -3.64 20.28
CA MET A 300 -5.85 -4.83 19.52
C MET A 300 -4.61 -5.47 20.14
N ALA A 301 -4.69 -6.77 20.42
CA ALA A 301 -3.63 -7.56 21.07
C ALA A 301 -2.35 -7.65 20.21
N ASN A 302 -2.50 -7.78 18.92
CA ASN A 302 -1.39 -7.65 18.00
C ASN A 302 -1.24 -6.18 17.66
N LYS A 303 -0.07 -5.59 17.90
CA LYS A 303 0.27 -4.23 17.47
C LYS A 303 0.27 -4.17 15.94
N VAL A 304 -0.93 -4.24 15.38
CA VAL A 304 -1.15 -4.09 13.94
C VAL A 304 -0.93 -2.62 13.61
N ASN A 305 0.25 -2.34 13.09
CA ASN A 305 0.73 -1.00 12.81
C ASN A 305 0.11 -0.36 11.55
N TYR A 306 -1.05 -0.82 11.06
CA TYR A 306 -1.68 -0.17 9.92
C TYR A 306 -3.01 0.45 10.28
N THR A 307 -3.16 1.65 9.79
CA THR A 307 -4.45 2.30 9.77
C THR A 307 -5.36 1.56 8.77
N THR A 308 -6.51 1.14 9.21
CA THR A 308 -7.55 0.63 8.33
C THR A 308 -8.11 1.78 7.52
N GLY A 309 -8.28 1.57 6.22
CA GLY A 309 -9.13 2.43 5.40
C GLY A 309 -10.60 2.24 5.77
N GLY A 310 -11.48 2.97 5.10
CA GLY A 310 -12.92 2.79 5.23
C GLY A 310 -13.68 4.05 4.86
N ASP A 311 -14.96 3.86 4.56
CA ASP A 311 -15.88 4.94 4.24
C ASP A 311 -16.78 5.30 5.43
N LEU A 312 -16.89 4.39 6.40
CA LEU A 312 -17.78 4.53 7.56
C LEU A 312 -17.15 3.92 8.81
N GLY A 313 -17.09 4.70 9.90
CA GLY A 313 -16.75 4.22 11.24
C GLY A 313 -17.99 4.16 12.12
N MET A 314 -18.03 3.18 13.02
CA MET A 314 -19.10 3.03 14.02
C MET A 314 -18.54 2.68 15.38
N VAL A 315 -19.19 3.18 16.43
CA VAL A 315 -18.92 2.86 17.82
C VAL A 315 -20.17 2.24 18.43
N PHE A 316 -19.99 1.12 19.13
CA PHE A 316 -21.02 0.37 19.84
C PHE A 316 -20.90 0.66 21.33
N MET A 317 -21.99 1.01 21.96
CA MET A 317 -22.01 1.54 23.33
C MET A 317 -23.02 0.77 24.20
N ALA A 318 -22.65 0.59 25.45
CA ALA A 318 -23.53 0.15 26.53
C ALA A 318 -23.64 1.29 27.55
N ASP A 319 -24.84 1.72 27.86
CA ASP A 319 -25.13 2.87 28.76
C ASP A 319 -24.27 4.12 28.44
N GLY A 320 -24.13 4.40 27.14
CA GLY A 320 -23.38 5.56 26.65
C GLY A 320 -21.86 5.42 26.69
N LYS A 321 -21.32 4.25 27.05
CA LYS A 321 -19.87 3.95 27.08
C LYS A 321 -19.50 2.95 26.00
N ALA A 322 -18.44 3.22 25.25
CA ALA A 322 -18.02 2.43 24.11
C ALA A 322 -17.42 1.08 24.53
N PHE A 323 -17.91 0.00 23.96
CA PHE A 323 -17.36 -1.34 24.15
C PHE A 323 -16.77 -1.94 22.86
N GLY A 324 -17.12 -1.41 21.68
CA GLY A 324 -16.63 -1.94 20.43
C GLY A 324 -16.66 -0.93 19.30
N PHE A 325 -15.84 -1.16 18.29
CA PHE A 325 -15.66 -0.30 17.14
C PHE A 325 -15.60 -1.14 15.87
N THR A 326 -16.17 -0.60 14.79
CA THR A 326 -16.06 -1.20 13.45
C THR A 326 -15.79 -0.15 12.40
N SER A 327 -15.15 -0.54 11.29
CA SER A 327 -15.09 0.27 10.09
C SER A 327 -15.49 -0.53 8.86
N PHE A 328 -16.13 0.15 7.91
CA PHE A 328 -16.67 -0.44 6.70
C PHE A 328 -16.20 0.30 5.47
N SER A 329 -16.07 -0.43 4.36
CA SER A 329 -15.83 0.13 3.03
C SER A 329 -16.74 -0.49 2.00
N LYS A 330 -16.94 0.22 0.89
CA LYS A 330 -17.57 -0.35 -0.30
C LYS A 330 -16.62 -1.34 -0.94
N GLN A 331 -17.14 -2.48 -1.35
CA GLN A 331 -16.33 -3.39 -2.15
C GLN A 331 -16.15 -2.79 -3.56
N LEU A 332 -14.89 -2.73 -4.02
CA LEU A 332 -14.55 -2.14 -5.31
C LEU A 332 -15.01 -2.98 -6.51
N SER A 333 -15.25 -4.28 -6.28
CA SER A 333 -15.61 -5.25 -7.33
C SER A 333 -17.12 -5.44 -7.50
N THR A 334 -17.90 -5.25 -6.46
CA THR A 334 -19.37 -5.34 -6.50
C THR A 334 -20.00 -4.21 -5.72
N LEU A 335 -21.11 -3.64 -6.22
CA LEU A 335 -21.85 -2.60 -5.50
C LEU A 335 -22.80 -3.18 -4.45
N GLU A 336 -22.88 -4.50 -4.36
CA GLU A 336 -23.90 -5.22 -3.56
C GLU A 336 -23.37 -5.64 -2.19
N LYS A 337 -22.06 -5.56 -1.95
CA LYS A 337 -21.43 -6.02 -0.72
C LYS A 337 -20.73 -4.91 0.02
N ILE A 338 -20.86 -4.89 1.35
CA ILE A 338 -20.07 -4.07 2.26
C ILE A 338 -19.01 -4.94 2.91
N PHE A 339 -17.83 -4.38 3.00
CA PHE A 339 -16.69 -5.00 3.57
C PHE A 339 -16.38 -4.40 4.93
N MET A 340 -16.34 -5.23 5.98
CA MET A 340 -15.91 -4.82 7.30
C MET A 340 -14.37 -4.86 7.35
N GLN A 341 -13.77 -3.67 7.34
CA GLN A 341 -12.31 -3.48 7.29
C GLN A 341 -11.63 -3.73 8.62
N SER A 342 -12.33 -3.47 9.70
CA SER A 342 -11.81 -3.65 11.06
C SER A 342 -12.95 -3.76 12.04
N ASP A 343 -12.76 -4.61 13.03
CA ASP A 343 -13.58 -4.73 14.24
C ASP A 343 -12.67 -5.00 15.42
N PHE A 344 -12.99 -4.44 16.57
CA PHE A 344 -12.34 -4.72 17.83
C PHE A 344 -13.19 -4.26 19.00
N VAL A 345 -12.92 -4.82 20.16
CA VAL A 345 -13.62 -4.50 21.41
C VAL A 345 -12.62 -4.05 22.48
N VAL A 346 -13.13 -3.34 23.46
CA VAL A 346 -12.35 -2.99 24.66
C VAL A 346 -12.15 -4.22 25.55
N ASN A 347 -11.18 -4.17 26.45
CA ASN A 347 -10.93 -5.26 27.37
C ASN A 347 -12.12 -5.42 28.34
N SER A 348 -12.50 -6.67 28.62
CA SER A 348 -13.50 -7.03 29.62
C SER A 348 -13.11 -8.29 30.35
N ASN A 349 -13.30 -8.30 31.67
CA ASN A 349 -13.05 -9.47 32.50
C ASN A 349 -14.27 -10.40 32.63
N THR A 350 -15.45 -9.90 32.24
CA THR A 350 -16.73 -10.57 32.54
C THR A 350 -17.47 -11.05 31.30
N GLN A 351 -17.19 -10.47 30.09
CA GLN A 351 -18.02 -10.65 28.92
C GLN A 351 -17.22 -10.90 27.65
N ARG A 352 -17.79 -11.71 26.74
CA ARG A 352 -17.28 -11.88 25.36
C ARG A 352 -17.82 -10.78 24.43
N LEU A 353 -17.27 -9.58 24.56
CA LEU A 353 -17.74 -8.40 23.84
C LEU A 353 -17.63 -8.52 22.31
N SER A 354 -16.66 -9.27 21.78
CA SER A 354 -16.51 -9.51 20.36
C SER A 354 -17.74 -10.21 19.77
N LYS A 355 -18.26 -11.24 20.45
CA LYS A 355 -19.49 -11.91 20.02
C LYS A 355 -20.69 -10.94 19.99
N LEU A 356 -20.85 -10.12 21.03
CA LEU A 356 -21.90 -9.10 21.10
C LEU A 356 -21.75 -8.09 19.97
N LEU A 357 -20.55 -7.60 19.70
CA LEU A 357 -20.26 -6.67 18.61
C LEU A 357 -20.71 -7.23 17.23
N ILE A 358 -20.35 -8.48 16.94
CA ILE A 358 -20.72 -9.14 15.68
C ILE A 358 -22.23 -9.35 15.58
N MET A 359 -22.89 -9.78 16.66
CA MET A 359 -24.35 -9.94 16.69
C MET A 359 -25.06 -8.61 16.40
N LEU A 360 -24.63 -7.52 17.04
CA LEU A 360 -25.22 -6.20 16.81
C LEU A 360 -24.95 -5.68 15.42
N THR A 361 -23.75 -5.89 14.88
CA THR A 361 -23.41 -5.51 13.51
C THR A 361 -24.32 -6.21 12.48
N LYS A 362 -24.69 -7.46 12.75
CA LYS A 362 -25.64 -8.23 11.91
C LYS A 362 -27.12 -7.88 12.13
N SER A 363 -27.45 -7.09 13.16
CA SER A 363 -28.83 -6.71 13.42
C SER A 363 -29.43 -5.89 12.27
N HIS A 364 -30.74 -6.01 12.08
CA HIS A 364 -31.45 -5.28 11.02
C HIS A 364 -31.23 -3.77 11.12
N ASP A 365 -31.33 -3.19 12.29
CA ASP A 365 -31.24 -1.75 12.52
C ASP A 365 -29.85 -1.21 12.16
N VAL A 366 -28.77 -1.93 12.56
CA VAL A 366 -27.41 -1.54 12.24
C VAL A 366 -27.15 -1.68 10.75
N ARG A 367 -27.61 -2.76 10.10
CA ARG A 367 -27.52 -2.93 8.64
C ARG A 367 -28.23 -1.82 7.88
N MET A 368 -29.43 -1.42 8.32
CA MET A 368 -30.16 -0.30 7.74
C MET A 368 -29.42 1.04 7.93
N LEU A 369 -28.79 1.25 9.09
CA LEU A 369 -27.98 2.44 9.33
C LEU A 369 -26.78 2.50 8.38
N ILE A 370 -26.08 1.37 8.21
CA ILE A 370 -24.95 1.23 7.27
C ILE A 370 -25.44 1.52 5.84
N ALA A 371 -26.52 0.87 5.40
CA ALA A 371 -27.08 1.04 4.06
C ALA A 371 -27.46 2.51 3.75
N ARG A 372 -28.10 3.19 4.68
CA ARG A 372 -28.44 4.62 4.54
C ARG A 372 -27.20 5.51 4.38
N LYS A 373 -26.15 5.23 5.14
CA LYS A 373 -24.94 6.06 5.13
C LYS A 373 -24.04 5.78 3.93
N MET A 374 -24.02 4.55 3.46
CA MET A 374 -23.23 4.15 2.29
C MET A 374 -24.00 4.27 0.96
N GLY A 375 -25.30 4.60 1.01
CA GLY A 375 -26.14 4.88 -0.16
C GLY A 375 -26.61 3.64 -0.92
N HIS A 376 -26.51 2.43 -0.34
CA HIS A 376 -26.95 1.17 -0.94
C HIS A 376 -27.48 0.22 0.12
N TYR A 377 -28.44 -0.63 -0.26
CA TYR A 377 -28.87 -1.77 0.54
C TYR A 377 -27.97 -2.96 0.28
N TYR A 378 -27.53 -3.61 1.34
CA TYR A 378 -26.60 -4.73 1.27
C TYR A 378 -27.16 -5.95 1.97
N ASP A 379 -27.22 -7.06 1.26
CA ASP A 379 -27.70 -8.32 1.81
C ASP A 379 -26.62 -9.08 2.60
N CYS A 380 -25.35 -8.83 2.31
CA CYS A 380 -24.25 -9.55 2.91
C CYS A 380 -23.16 -8.60 3.47
N LEU A 381 -22.68 -8.91 4.69
CA LEU A 381 -21.47 -8.34 5.26
C LEU A 381 -20.34 -9.34 5.07
N LEU A 382 -19.28 -8.94 4.35
CA LEU A 382 -18.05 -9.72 4.24
C LEU A 382 -17.08 -9.34 5.37
N TYR A 383 -16.49 -10.35 6.00
CA TYR A 383 -15.52 -10.18 7.08
C TYR A 383 -14.09 -10.35 6.54
N THR A 384 -13.13 -9.65 7.14
CA THR A 384 -11.71 -9.94 6.97
C THR A 384 -11.32 -11.18 7.76
N SER A 385 -10.21 -11.81 7.39
CA SER A 385 -9.69 -13.02 8.03
C SER A 385 -9.40 -12.87 9.53
N ASP A 386 -9.12 -11.66 10.01
CA ASP A 386 -8.80 -11.41 11.42
C ASP A 386 -10.01 -11.60 12.36
N ALA A 387 -11.24 -11.42 11.83
CA ALA A 387 -12.47 -11.65 12.60
C ALA A 387 -12.94 -13.12 12.54
N ALA A 388 -12.49 -13.89 11.55
CA ALA A 388 -12.88 -15.28 11.37
C ALA A 388 -12.10 -16.24 12.29
N ASP A 389 -10.83 -15.95 12.58
CA ASP A 389 -9.99 -16.80 13.42
C ASP A 389 -10.45 -16.85 14.88
N ASP A 390 -11.09 -15.78 15.38
CA ASP A 390 -11.69 -15.76 16.73
C ASP A 390 -13.04 -16.50 16.84
N LEU A 391 -13.69 -16.80 15.68
CA LEU A 391 -15.01 -17.46 15.66
C LEU A 391 -14.90 -18.99 15.55
N ILE A 392 -13.76 -19.55 15.12
CA ILE A 392 -13.53 -21.00 14.94
C ILE A 392 -13.20 -21.70 16.27
N GLY A 393 -12.92 -20.98 17.33
CA GLY A 393 -12.58 -21.51 18.65
C GLY A 393 -13.77 -21.81 19.58
N VAL A 394 -15.01 -21.93 19.08
CA VAL A 394 -16.18 -22.24 19.93
C VAL A 394 -16.80 -23.55 19.43
N ASP A 395 -16.31 -24.65 19.99
CA ASP A 395 -17.12 -25.87 20.09
C ASP A 395 -18.45 -25.54 20.81
N LEU A 396 -19.52 -26.01 20.19
CA LEU A 396 -20.91 -25.94 20.69
C LEU A 396 -21.04 -26.66 22.01
#